data_afce4ccbb2dda65aed06c151b017cd82
#
_entry.id   afce4ccbb2dda65aed06c151b017cd82
#
_cell.length_a   1.000
_cell.length_b   1.000
_cell.length_c   1.000
_cell.angle_alpha   90.00
_cell.angle_beta   90.00
_cell.angle_gamma   90.00
#
_symmetry.space_group_name_H-M   'P 1'
#
loop_
_entity.id
_entity.type
_entity.pdbx_description
1 polymer ?
#
loop_
_entity_poly.entity_id
_entity_poly.type
_entity_poly.pdbx_seq_one_letter_code
_entity_poly.pdbx_strand_id
1 'polypeptide(L)'
;MYVYLLRSKSHPDQRYIGLTNNLKQRLADHNAGKSPHTSKFAPWQLVTALYFADPAKAQAFERYLKHGSAHAFAKGKERRHADAQR
;
A
#
# COMPACT_ATOMS: atom_id res chain seq x y z
N MET A 1 -6.52 -7.73 10.85
CA MET A 1 -5.40 -7.56 9.90
C MET A 1 -5.67 -6.40 8.98
N TYR A 2 -4.75 -5.49 8.90
CA TYR A 2 -4.86 -4.34 7.99
C TYR A 2 -4.12 -4.61 6.71
N VAL A 3 -4.72 -4.18 5.60
CA VAL A 3 -4.02 -3.95 4.34
C VAL A 3 -3.79 -2.46 4.24
N TYR A 4 -2.54 -2.04 4.04
CA TYR A 4 -2.22 -0.61 4.05
C TYR A 4 -1.43 -0.24 2.81
N LEU A 5 -1.60 1.02 2.41
CA LEU A 5 -0.91 1.62 1.27
C LEU A 5 -0.13 2.83 1.75
N LEU A 6 1.16 2.84 1.45
CA LEU A 6 2.05 3.94 1.76
C LEU A 6 2.53 4.60 0.48
N ARG A 7 2.85 5.89 0.60
CA ARG A 7 3.52 6.63 -0.47
C ARG A 7 4.75 7.31 0.10
N SER A 8 5.87 7.25 -0.63
CA SER A 8 7.09 7.95 -0.23
C SER A 8 6.89 9.45 -0.36
N LYS A 9 7.29 10.21 0.66
CA LYS A 9 7.25 11.67 0.59
C LYS A 9 8.35 12.24 -0.28
N SER A 10 9.51 11.58 -0.30
CA SER A 10 10.65 12.04 -1.09
C SER A 10 10.59 11.56 -2.54
N HIS A 11 9.91 10.44 -2.79
CA HIS A 11 9.78 9.86 -4.11
C HIS A 11 8.32 9.48 -4.34
N PRO A 12 7.45 10.46 -4.72
CA PRO A 12 5.99 10.22 -4.76
C PRO A 12 5.53 9.12 -5.69
N ASP A 13 6.37 8.70 -6.65
CA ASP A 13 6.06 7.57 -7.51
C ASP A 13 6.21 6.23 -6.81
N GLN A 14 6.88 6.20 -5.68
CA GLN A 14 7.13 4.96 -4.95
C GLN A 14 6.00 4.70 -3.96
N ARG A 15 5.43 3.52 -4.06
CA ARG A 15 4.33 3.07 -3.19
C ARG A 15 4.66 1.73 -2.61
N TYR A 16 4.06 1.45 -1.46
CA TYR A 16 4.25 0.18 -0.79
C TYR A 16 2.90 -0.31 -0.26
N ILE A 17 2.61 -1.58 -0.49
CA ILE A 17 1.40 -2.23 -0.02
C ILE A 17 1.82 -3.36 0.90
N GLY A 18 1.21 -3.43 2.08
CA GLY A 18 1.58 -4.45 3.04
C GLY A 18 0.44 -4.88 3.95
N LEU A 19 0.75 -5.84 4.80
CA LEU A 19 -0.17 -6.39 5.79
C LEU A 19 0.41 -6.18 7.18
N THR A 20 -0.45 -5.85 8.13
CA THR A 20 -0.02 -5.76 9.54
C THR A 20 -1.20 -5.87 10.49
N ASN A 21 -0.94 -6.36 11.68
CA ASN A 21 -1.90 -6.29 12.78
C ASN A 21 -1.74 -5.01 13.60
N ASN A 22 -0.64 -4.30 13.42
CA ASN A 22 -0.37 -3.08 14.16
C ASN A 22 0.11 -1.99 13.21
N LEU A 23 -0.84 -1.22 12.69
CA LEU A 23 -0.58 -0.24 11.66
C LEU A 23 0.39 0.85 12.12
N LYS A 24 0.18 1.36 13.32
CA LYS A 24 1.02 2.44 13.86
C LYS A 24 2.46 2.00 13.99
N GLN A 25 2.69 0.81 14.55
CA GLN A 25 4.04 0.28 14.73
C GLN A 25 4.69 0.00 13.37
N ARG A 26 3.94 -0.53 12.43
CA ARG A 26 4.47 -0.86 11.12
C ARG A 26 4.91 0.38 10.36
N LEU A 27 4.10 1.43 10.41
CA LEU A 27 4.48 2.70 9.78
C LEU A 27 5.75 3.27 10.42
N ALA A 28 5.82 3.22 11.75
CA ALA A 28 7.02 3.69 12.46
C ALA A 28 8.25 2.88 12.03
N ASP A 29 8.11 1.57 11.86
CA ASP A 29 9.23 0.72 11.44
C ASP A 29 9.71 1.07 10.04
N HIS A 30 8.79 1.31 9.12
CA HIS A 30 9.17 1.74 7.76
C HIS A 30 9.93 3.06 7.81
N ASN A 31 9.47 4.00 8.62
CA ASN A 31 10.10 5.32 8.70
C ASN A 31 11.41 5.30 9.48
N ALA A 32 11.61 4.29 10.33
CA ALA A 32 12.87 4.11 11.05
C ALA A 32 13.92 3.36 10.22
N GLY A 33 13.57 2.94 9.01
CA GLY A 33 14.52 2.25 8.14
C GLY A 33 14.72 0.79 8.47
N LYS A 34 13.78 0.18 9.21
CA LYS A 34 13.92 -1.21 9.62
C LYS A 34 13.64 -2.22 8.52
N SER A 35 12.97 -1.78 7.46
CA SER A 35 12.69 -2.63 6.31
C SER A 35 13.66 -2.28 5.18
N PRO A 36 14.51 -3.22 4.74
CA PRO A 36 15.49 -2.90 3.69
C PRO A 36 14.87 -2.42 2.40
N HIS A 37 13.69 -2.93 2.06
CA HIS A 37 13.03 -2.58 0.80
C HIS A 37 12.49 -1.16 0.78
N THR A 38 12.17 -0.60 1.94
CA THR A 38 11.50 0.70 2.01
C THR A 38 12.39 1.79 2.62
N SER A 39 13.53 1.41 3.21
CA SER A 39 14.35 2.37 3.95
C SER A 39 14.85 3.53 3.09
N LYS A 40 15.21 3.27 1.85
CA LYS A 40 15.76 4.30 0.97
C LYS A 40 14.72 5.30 0.47
N PHE A 41 13.43 4.99 0.66
CA PHE A 41 12.34 5.89 0.24
C PHE A 41 11.61 6.51 1.43
N ALA A 42 12.13 6.33 2.64
CA ALA A 42 11.57 7.00 3.80
C ALA A 42 11.76 8.52 3.66
N PRO A 43 10.90 9.34 4.26
CA PRO A 43 9.77 8.95 5.08
C PRO A 43 8.54 8.57 4.28
N TRP A 44 7.74 7.69 4.85
CA TRP A 44 6.53 7.18 4.22
C TRP A 44 5.29 7.82 4.84
N GLN A 45 4.30 8.02 4.00
CA GLN A 45 3.00 8.56 4.38
C GLN A 45 1.93 7.52 4.17
N LEU A 46 1.05 7.35 5.15
CA LEU A 46 -0.09 6.45 5.02
C LEU A 46 -1.11 7.10 4.10
N VAL A 47 -1.45 6.40 3.02
CA VAL A 47 -2.48 6.85 2.07
C VAL A 47 -3.84 6.31 2.48
N THR A 48 -3.89 5.01 2.73
CA THR A 48 -5.13 4.36 3.15
C THR A 48 -4.82 3.06 3.87
N ALA A 49 -5.79 2.59 4.65
CA ALA A 49 -5.72 1.30 5.29
C ALA A 49 -7.12 0.73 5.39
N LEU A 50 -7.23 -0.59 5.19
CA LEU A 50 -8.49 -1.32 5.28
C LEU A 50 -8.31 -2.44 6.30
N TYR A 51 -9.26 -2.55 7.20
CA TYR A 51 -9.23 -3.61 8.19
C TYR A 51 -10.09 -4.79 7.74
N PHE A 52 -9.53 -5.99 7.84
CA PHE A 52 -10.23 -7.23 7.56
C PHE A 52 -10.24 -8.09 8.81
N ALA A 53 -11.43 -8.50 9.25
CA ALA A 53 -11.53 -9.41 10.39
C ALA A 53 -10.94 -10.78 10.06
N ASP A 54 -11.01 -11.20 8.78
CA ASP A 54 -10.49 -12.47 8.31
C ASP A 54 -9.13 -12.26 7.66
N PRO A 55 -8.04 -12.80 8.27
CA PRO A 55 -6.70 -12.61 7.69
C PRO A 55 -6.55 -13.17 6.28
N ALA A 56 -7.27 -14.24 5.94
CA ALA A 56 -7.19 -14.79 4.58
C ALA A 56 -7.74 -13.80 3.55
N LYS A 57 -8.79 -13.08 3.90
CA LYS A 57 -9.34 -12.05 3.01
C LYS A 57 -8.40 -10.87 2.89
N ALA A 58 -7.72 -10.52 3.97
CA ALA A 58 -6.72 -9.45 3.92
C ALA A 58 -5.59 -9.83 2.97
N GLN A 59 -5.10 -11.07 3.04
CA GLN A 59 -4.04 -11.54 2.15
C GLN A 59 -4.49 -11.53 0.70
N ALA A 60 -5.72 -11.96 0.44
CA ALA A 60 -6.26 -11.98 -0.92
C ALA A 60 -6.34 -10.55 -1.49
N PHE A 61 -6.78 -9.60 -0.67
CA PHE A 61 -6.90 -8.22 -1.11
C PHE A 61 -5.53 -7.59 -1.34
N GLU A 62 -4.57 -7.90 -0.48
CA GLU A 62 -3.21 -7.40 -0.66
C GLU A 62 -2.62 -7.90 -1.99
N ARG A 63 -2.82 -9.18 -2.30
CA ARG A 63 -2.37 -9.71 -3.59
C ARG A 63 -3.08 -9.05 -4.76
N TYR A 64 -4.38 -8.80 -4.61
CA TYR A 64 -5.15 -8.12 -5.64
C TYR A 64 -4.57 -6.73 -5.93
N LEU A 65 -4.24 -5.99 -4.88
CA LEU A 65 -3.68 -4.64 -5.05
C LEU A 65 -2.30 -4.63 -5.68
N LYS A 66 -1.55 -5.71 -5.51
CA LYS A 66 -0.19 -5.79 -6.06
C LYS A 66 -0.15 -6.21 -7.51
N HIS A 67 -1.28 -6.65 -8.08
CA HIS A 67 -1.30 -7.23 -9.42
C HIS A 67 -2.38 -6.59 -10.28
N GLY A 68 -2.17 -6.62 -11.59
CA GLY A 68 -3.18 -6.27 -12.56
C GLY A 68 -3.66 -4.83 -12.50
N SER A 69 -4.93 -4.63 -12.79
CA SER A 69 -5.53 -3.31 -12.89
C SER A 69 -5.57 -2.57 -11.55
N ALA A 70 -5.56 -3.31 -10.45
CA ALA A 70 -5.55 -2.67 -9.14
C ALA A 70 -4.27 -1.87 -8.91
N HIS A 71 -3.19 -2.24 -9.55
CA HIS A 71 -1.95 -1.48 -9.48
C HIS A 71 -2.12 -0.07 -10.04
N ALA A 72 -2.86 0.06 -11.13
CA ALA A 72 -3.17 1.38 -11.69
C ALA A 72 -4.02 2.20 -10.71
N PHE A 73 -4.97 1.56 -10.04
CA PHE A 73 -5.77 2.22 -9.02
C PHE A 73 -4.88 2.73 -7.88
N ALA A 74 -3.93 1.90 -7.44
CA ALA A 74 -3.02 2.29 -6.37
C ALA A 74 -2.17 3.48 -6.76
N LYS A 75 -1.90 3.65 -8.05
CA LYS A 75 -1.16 4.81 -8.55
C LYS A 75 -2.01 6.05 -8.73
N GLY A 76 -3.32 5.95 -8.49
CA GLY A 76 -4.22 7.08 -8.58
C GLY A 76 -4.65 7.43 -9.99
N LYS A 77 -4.51 6.50 -10.91
CA LYS A 77 -4.95 6.72 -12.28
C LYS A 77 -6.38 6.34 -12.45
N GLU A 78 -6.92 6.79 -13.24
CA GLU A 78 -8.08 6.41 -13.33
C GLU A 78 -8.86 6.47 -14.18
N ARG A 79 -8.82 6.46 -14.50
CA ARG A 79 -9.38 6.49 -15.03
C ARG A 79 -9.86 6.47 -15.93
N ARG A 80 -9.76 6.39 -16.49
CA ARG A 80 -9.94 6.36 -17.49
C ARG A 80 -10.28 5.70 -18.00
N HIS A 81 -10.33 5.52 -17.98
CA HIS A 81 -10.45 4.74 -18.38
C HIS A 81 -11.03 4.31 -18.37
N ALA A 82 -11.34 4.47 -18.23
CA ALA A 82 -11.79 3.89 -18.15
C ALA A 82 -12.26 3.59 -18.22
N ASP A 83 -12.53 3.78 -18.42
CA ASP A 83 -12.76 3.31 -18.48
C ASP A 83 -12.84 2.80 -18.60
N ALA A 84 -13.08 2.90 -18.79
CA ALA A 84 -12.98 2.22 -18.99
C ALA A 84 -12.98 1.55 -18.97
N GLN A 85 -13.29 1.62 -19.13
CA GLN A 85 -13.20 1.04 -19.01
C GLN A 85 -13.46 0.75 -18.85
N ARG A 86 -13.85 0.80 -18.75
CA ARG A 86 -14.03 0.55 -18.67
C ARG A 86 -14.08 0.15 -18.67
#